data_a83ed2386bba897e1ea0ac7547491c9a
#
_entry.id   a83ed2386bba897e1ea0ac7547491c9a
#
_cell.length_a   1.000
_cell.length_b   1.000
_cell.length_c   1.000
_cell.angle_alpha   90.00
_cell.angle_beta   90.00
_cell.angle_gamma   90.00
#
_symmetry.space_group_name_H-M   'P 1'
#
loop_
_entity.id
_entity.type
_entity.pdbx_description
1 polymer ?
#
loop_
_entity_poly.entity_id
_entity_poly.type
_entity_poly.pdbx_seq_one_letter_code
_entity_poly.pdbx_strand_id
1 'polypeptide(L)'
;REMVTGMDVSPKQLVSIGAAMIPFLEHDDAKRALMGANMQRQAVPLIMPEAPIVGTGMEYRAAKDSGITVIAKNDGIVEKVTGDEIQIRNKKDELDVYHLRKFKRTNGGTCINQRPVVSTGEKVKAGELIADGPATKNGEMALGKNGLIAFTTWEGYNYEDAVLLSERLVQ
;
A
#
# COMPACT_ATOMS: atom_id res chain seq x y z
N ARG A 1 -45.00 6.11 -0.68
CA ARG A 1 -43.69 5.81 -1.29
C ARG A 1 -42.69 6.77 -0.64
N GLU A 2 -41.78 6.24 0.19
CA GLU A 2 -40.68 7.04 0.71
C GLU A 2 -39.78 7.46 -0.45
N MET A 3 -39.41 8.73 -0.48
CA MET A 3 -38.54 9.27 -1.50
C MET A 3 -37.09 8.88 -1.12
N VAL A 4 -36.42 8.18 -2.03
CA VAL A 4 -34.99 7.86 -1.87
C VAL A 4 -34.20 9.16 -1.95
N THR A 5 -33.48 9.51 -0.89
CA THR A 5 -32.73 10.77 -0.78
C THR A 5 -31.23 10.60 -0.97
N GLY A 6 -30.75 9.36 -1.06
CA GLY A 6 -29.34 9.05 -1.26
C GLY A 6 -29.14 7.66 -1.84
N MET A 7 -27.95 7.42 -2.38
CA MET A 7 -27.54 6.14 -2.94
C MET A 7 -26.06 5.93 -2.70
N ASP A 8 -25.67 4.68 -2.38
CA ASP A 8 -24.25 4.32 -2.29
C ASP A 8 -23.58 4.42 -3.68
N VAL A 9 -22.43 5.07 -3.72
CA VAL A 9 -21.71 5.30 -4.98
C VAL A 9 -20.92 4.07 -5.45
N SER A 10 -20.71 3.07 -4.57
CA SER A 10 -19.97 1.85 -4.90
C SER A 10 -20.42 0.68 -4.02
N PRO A 11 -20.55 -0.54 -4.57
CA PRO A 11 -20.78 -1.76 -3.79
C PRO A 11 -19.69 -2.04 -2.74
N LYS A 12 -18.48 -1.53 -2.94
CA LYS A 12 -17.36 -1.66 -1.99
C LYS A 12 -17.63 -1.00 -0.64
N GLN A 13 -18.56 -0.08 -0.55
CA GLN A 13 -18.96 0.57 0.72
C GLN A 13 -19.71 -0.37 1.68
N LEU A 14 -20.20 -1.51 1.21
CA LEU A 14 -20.86 -2.52 2.05
C LEU A 14 -19.91 -3.31 2.95
N VAL A 15 -18.61 -3.26 2.67
CA VAL A 15 -17.58 -4.01 3.37
C VAL A 15 -16.51 -3.05 3.92
N SER A 16 -15.73 -3.52 4.90
CA SER A 16 -14.60 -2.75 5.43
C SER A 16 -13.50 -2.57 4.36
N ILE A 17 -12.62 -1.60 4.58
CA ILE A 17 -11.48 -1.35 3.68
C ILE A 17 -10.62 -2.61 3.52
N GLY A 18 -10.35 -3.33 4.62
CA GLY A 18 -9.58 -4.59 4.58
C GLY A 18 -10.26 -5.66 3.73
N ALA A 19 -11.56 -5.87 3.91
CA ALA A 19 -12.32 -6.82 3.09
C ALA A 19 -12.42 -6.38 1.62
N ALA A 20 -12.52 -5.07 1.36
CA ALA A 20 -12.56 -4.53 0.01
C ALA A 20 -11.25 -4.68 -0.78
N MET A 21 -10.15 -5.02 -0.11
CA MET A 21 -8.85 -5.31 -0.73
C MET A 21 -8.64 -6.79 -1.05
N ILE A 22 -9.57 -7.67 -0.66
CA ILE A 22 -9.50 -9.11 -0.98
C ILE A 22 -10.02 -9.32 -2.42
N PRO A 23 -9.18 -9.76 -3.36
CA PRO A 23 -9.64 -10.08 -4.71
C PRO A 23 -10.53 -11.32 -4.69
N PHE A 24 -11.56 -11.35 -5.53
CA PHE A 24 -12.53 -12.45 -5.62
C PHE A 24 -13.21 -12.80 -4.29
N LEU A 25 -13.51 -11.78 -3.48
CA LEU A 25 -14.13 -11.93 -2.16
C LEU A 25 -15.43 -12.75 -2.21
N GLU A 26 -16.19 -12.62 -3.28
CA GLU A 26 -17.47 -13.32 -3.51
C GLU A 26 -17.32 -14.85 -3.61
N HIS A 27 -16.12 -15.35 -3.87
CA HIS A 27 -15.83 -16.78 -3.94
C HIS A 27 -15.32 -17.37 -2.61
N ASP A 28 -15.12 -16.54 -1.61
CA ASP A 28 -14.59 -16.94 -0.31
C ASP A 28 -15.71 -17.18 0.71
N ASP A 29 -15.50 -18.17 1.60
CA ASP A 29 -16.34 -18.30 2.79
C ASP A 29 -16.16 -17.12 3.72
N ALA A 30 -17.25 -16.68 4.37
CA ALA A 30 -17.25 -15.50 5.24
C ALA A 30 -16.20 -15.58 6.38
N LYS A 31 -16.01 -16.76 6.97
CA LYS A 31 -15.01 -16.97 8.01
C LYS A 31 -13.58 -16.79 7.47
N ARG A 32 -13.29 -17.32 6.29
CA ARG A 32 -11.98 -17.17 5.66
C ARG A 32 -11.71 -15.74 5.21
N ALA A 33 -12.72 -15.04 4.70
CA ALA A 33 -12.63 -13.63 4.38
C ALA A 33 -12.34 -12.77 5.62
N LEU A 34 -12.99 -13.05 6.75
CA LEU A 34 -12.71 -12.38 8.02
C LEU A 34 -11.26 -12.62 8.48
N MET A 35 -10.80 -13.86 8.43
CA MET A 35 -9.42 -14.21 8.78
C MET A 35 -8.42 -13.47 7.89
N GLY A 36 -8.63 -13.47 6.58
CA GLY A 36 -7.78 -12.75 5.62
C GLY A 36 -7.75 -11.25 5.85
N ALA A 37 -8.89 -10.63 6.10
CA ALA A 37 -8.98 -9.20 6.42
C ALA A 37 -8.22 -8.85 7.71
N ASN A 38 -8.28 -9.71 8.73
CA ASN A 38 -7.52 -9.54 9.97
C ASN A 38 -6.00 -9.73 9.75
N MET A 39 -5.59 -10.69 8.93
CA MET A 39 -4.19 -10.98 8.63
C MET A 39 -3.53 -9.83 7.85
N GLN A 40 -4.24 -9.10 6.99
CA GLN A 40 -3.71 -7.91 6.33
C GLN A 40 -3.19 -6.87 7.33
N ARG A 41 -3.88 -6.71 8.47
CA ARG A 41 -3.47 -5.77 9.54
C ARG A 41 -2.24 -6.22 10.31
N GLN A 42 -1.85 -7.48 10.21
CA GLN A 42 -0.69 -8.08 10.86
C GLN A 42 0.54 -8.14 9.95
N ALA A 43 0.42 -7.68 8.70
CA ALA A 43 1.51 -7.71 7.74
C ALA A 43 2.67 -6.82 8.20
N VAL A 44 3.87 -7.38 8.23
CA VAL A 44 5.10 -6.65 8.56
C VAL A 44 5.55 -5.86 7.33
N PRO A 45 5.87 -4.55 7.47
CA PRO A 45 6.43 -3.77 6.38
C PRO A 45 7.76 -4.35 5.90
N LEU A 46 7.82 -4.71 4.63
CA LEU A 46 9.02 -5.28 4.02
C LEU A 46 9.96 -4.17 3.52
N ILE A 47 11.26 -4.48 3.43
CA ILE A 47 12.27 -3.58 2.86
C ILE A 47 12.01 -3.35 1.37
N MET A 48 11.65 -4.41 0.64
CA MET A 48 11.34 -4.37 -0.78
C MET A 48 9.96 -5.01 -1.02
N PRO A 49 8.86 -4.31 -0.71
CA PRO A 49 7.53 -4.82 -0.98
C PRO A 49 7.26 -4.84 -2.50
N GLU A 50 6.32 -5.67 -2.91
CA GLU A 50 5.85 -5.74 -4.29
C GLU A 50 4.36 -5.41 -4.34
N ALA A 51 3.95 -4.62 -5.34
CA ALA A 51 2.53 -4.38 -5.58
C ALA A 51 1.84 -5.70 -5.99
N PRO A 52 0.61 -5.96 -5.51
CA PRO A 52 -0.10 -7.17 -5.86
C PRO A 52 -0.40 -7.21 -7.36
N ILE A 53 -0.16 -8.36 -8.00
CA ILE A 53 -0.48 -8.57 -9.42
C ILE A 53 -2.01 -8.58 -9.62
N VAL A 54 -2.73 -9.18 -8.68
CA VAL A 54 -4.18 -9.21 -8.66
C VAL A 54 -4.66 -8.35 -7.49
N GLY A 55 -5.42 -7.31 -7.78
CA GLY A 55 -5.94 -6.37 -6.80
C GLY A 55 -7.38 -5.96 -7.10
N THR A 56 -7.95 -5.16 -6.21
CA THR A 56 -9.33 -4.68 -6.31
C THR A 56 -9.43 -3.20 -6.71
N GLY A 57 -8.30 -2.51 -6.81
CA GLY A 57 -8.24 -1.06 -7.04
C GLY A 57 -8.42 -0.22 -5.76
N MET A 58 -8.66 -0.85 -4.61
CA MET A 58 -8.69 -0.15 -3.32
C MET A 58 -7.30 0.13 -2.76
N GLU A 59 -6.29 -0.60 -3.19
CA GLU A 59 -4.91 -0.53 -2.71
C GLU A 59 -4.33 0.89 -2.87
N TYR A 60 -4.51 1.48 -4.05
CA TYR A 60 -4.06 2.83 -4.34
C TYR A 60 -4.79 3.85 -3.46
N ARG A 61 -6.11 3.75 -3.35
CA ARG A 61 -6.91 4.69 -2.59
C ARG A 61 -6.62 4.58 -1.09
N ALA A 62 -6.50 3.36 -0.58
CA ALA A 62 -6.15 3.13 0.82
C ALA A 62 -4.77 3.70 1.17
N ALA A 63 -3.76 3.51 0.32
CA ALA A 63 -2.43 4.07 0.52
C ALA A 63 -2.44 5.61 0.48
N LYS A 64 -3.15 6.21 -0.47
CA LYS A 64 -3.27 7.65 -0.61
C LYS A 64 -3.99 8.30 0.56
N ASP A 65 -5.17 7.79 0.92
CA ASP A 65 -6.04 8.37 1.94
C ASP A 65 -5.51 8.13 3.37
N SER A 66 -4.66 7.12 3.57
CA SER A 66 -4.00 6.87 4.86
C SER A 66 -2.96 7.92 5.25
N GLY A 67 -2.49 8.74 4.30
CA GLY A 67 -1.42 9.72 4.52
C GLY A 67 -0.05 9.11 4.80
N ILE A 68 0.13 7.82 4.50
CA ILE A 68 1.41 7.11 4.62
C ILE A 68 2.34 7.45 3.46
N THR A 69 1.77 7.68 2.27
CA THR A 69 2.47 8.19 1.09
C THR A 69 2.49 9.72 1.10
N VAL A 70 3.51 10.31 0.50
CA VAL A 70 3.63 11.77 0.37
C VAL A 70 3.26 12.16 -1.04
N ILE A 71 2.35 13.12 -1.16
CA ILE A 71 1.78 13.59 -2.42
C ILE A 71 2.11 15.06 -2.60
N ALA A 72 2.45 15.47 -3.83
CA ALA A 72 2.70 16.86 -4.17
C ALA A 72 1.42 17.70 -3.99
N LYS A 73 1.54 18.83 -3.28
CA LYS A 73 0.44 19.78 -3.08
C LYS A 73 0.20 20.64 -4.31
N ASN A 74 1.28 21.04 -4.97
CA ASN A 74 1.27 21.94 -6.11
C ASN A 74 2.05 21.34 -7.28
N ASP A 75 1.77 21.85 -8.50
CA ASP A 75 2.61 21.57 -9.66
C ASP A 75 3.97 22.26 -9.48
N GLY A 76 5.04 21.56 -9.84
CA GLY A 76 6.38 22.15 -9.72
C GLY A 76 7.49 21.30 -10.33
N ILE A 77 8.71 21.74 -10.05
CA ILE A 77 9.94 21.03 -10.43
C ILE A 77 10.68 20.66 -9.14
N VAL A 78 11.11 19.44 -9.06
CA VAL A 78 11.88 18.92 -7.91
C VAL A 78 13.28 19.54 -7.96
N GLU A 79 13.61 20.37 -6.98
CA GLU A 79 14.94 21.01 -6.90
C GLU A 79 15.96 20.16 -6.16
N LYS A 80 15.52 19.57 -5.05
CA LYS A 80 16.41 18.78 -4.19
C LYS A 80 15.67 17.56 -3.64
N VAL A 81 16.35 16.42 -3.66
CA VAL A 81 15.89 15.20 -3.04
C VAL A 81 16.99 14.67 -2.12
N THR A 82 16.64 14.50 -0.87
CA THR A 82 17.49 13.83 0.13
C THR A 82 16.74 12.68 0.78
N GLY A 83 17.39 11.90 1.61
CA GLY A 83 16.73 10.85 2.38
C GLY A 83 15.63 11.38 3.33
N ASP A 84 15.74 12.63 3.78
CA ASP A 84 14.89 13.20 4.83
C ASP A 84 13.91 14.25 4.31
N GLU A 85 14.19 14.86 3.16
CA GLU A 85 13.33 15.92 2.61
C GLU A 85 13.32 15.95 1.08
N ILE A 86 12.21 16.42 0.53
CA ILE A 86 12.04 16.73 -0.89
C ILE A 86 11.65 18.20 -0.99
N GLN A 87 12.33 18.94 -1.86
CA GLN A 87 12.06 20.36 -2.13
C GLN A 87 11.55 20.51 -3.55
N ILE A 88 10.38 21.10 -3.70
CA ILE A 88 9.71 21.31 -4.98
C ILE A 88 9.46 22.81 -5.15
N ARG A 89 9.95 23.38 -6.25
CA ARG A 89 9.64 24.76 -6.62
C ARG A 89 8.37 24.78 -7.44
N ASN A 90 7.35 25.46 -6.93
CA ASN A 90 6.07 25.56 -7.59
C ASN A 90 6.08 26.65 -8.68
N LYS A 91 4.99 26.76 -9.46
CA LYS A 91 4.85 27.74 -10.54
C LYS A 91 4.83 29.20 -10.05
N LYS A 92 4.64 29.45 -8.76
CA LYS A 92 4.66 30.76 -8.14
C LYS A 92 6.04 31.14 -7.59
N ASP A 93 7.06 30.34 -7.90
CA ASP A 93 8.43 30.47 -7.40
C ASP A 93 8.56 30.29 -5.87
N GLU A 94 7.55 29.68 -5.24
CA GLU A 94 7.59 29.31 -3.82
C GLU A 94 8.17 27.90 -3.67
N LEU A 95 8.89 27.67 -2.56
CA LEU A 95 9.50 26.39 -2.26
C LEU A 95 8.60 25.57 -1.33
N ASP A 96 8.06 24.47 -1.85
CA ASP A 96 7.34 23.49 -1.05
C ASP A 96 8.32 22.46 -0.48
N VAL A 97 8.46 22.41 0.84
CA VAL A 97 9.35 21.47 1.52
C VAL A 97 8.52 20.34 2.15
N TYR A 98 8.87 19.10 1.82
CA TYR A 98 8.25 17.87 2.34
C TYR A 98 9.26 17.12 3.20
N HIS A 99 9.01 17.07 4.51
CA HIS A 99 9.83 16.26 5.43
C HIS A 99 9.35 14.83 5.47
N LEU A 100 10.26 13.89 5.26
CA LEU A 100 9.98 12.45 5.27
C LEU A 100 10.13 11.85 6.66
N ARG A 101 9.23 10.94 7.00
CA ARG A 101 9.32 10.18 8.25
C ARG A 101 10.32 9.04 8.07
N LYS A 102 11.44 9.12 8.79
CA LYS A 102 12.52 8.14 8.70
C LYS A 102 12.59 7.30 9.96
N PHE A 103 12.55 5.97 9.79
CA PHE A 103 12.81 4.97 10.83
C PHE A 103 12.08 5.21 12.16
N LYS A 104 10.85 5.73 12.10
CA LYS A 104 10.01 5.89 13.29
C LYS A 104 9.37 4.57 13.68
N ARG A 105 9.45 4.25 14.97
CA ARG A 105 8.73 3.10 15.54
C ARG A 105 7.23 3.41 15.63
N THR A 106 6.38 2.46 15.21
CA THR A 106 4.94 2.48 15.45
C THR A 106 4.60 1.92 16.83
N ASN A 107 3.37 2.13 17.28
CA ASN A 107 2.88 1.50 18.52
C ASN A 107 2.91 -0.03 18.47
N GLY A 108 2.74 -0.61 17.28
CA GLY A 108 2.83 -2.06 17.05
C GLY A 108 4.26 -2.60 16.92
N GLY A 109 5.29 -1.76 17.10
CA GLY A 109 6.70 -2.17 17.01
C GLY A 109 7.25 -2.30 15.59
N THR A 110 6.49 -1.90 14.57
CA THR A 110 6.94 -1.87 13.18
C THR A 110 7.63 -0.54 12.84
N CYS A 111 8.27 -0.46 11.68
CA CYS A 111 9.04 0.70 11.25
C CYS A 111 8.27 1.52 10.21
N ILE A 112 8.15 2.83 10.44
CA ILE A 112 7.74 3.79 9.43
C ILE A 112 8.99 4.38 8.80
N ASN A 113 9.14 4.16 7.49
CA ASN A 113 10.23 4.71 6.71
C ASN A 113 9.70 5.14 5.34
N GLN A 114 9.68 6.45 5.08
CA GLN A 114 9.26 7.00 3.79
C GLN A 114 10.47 7.12 2.86
N ARG A 115 10.29 6.76 1.60
CA ARG A 115 11.35 6.78 0.57
C ARG A 115 10.91 7.63 -0.61
N PRO A 116 11.74 8.60 -1.06
CA PRO A 116 11.44 9.38 -2.25
C PRO A 116 11.38 8.45 -3.49
N VAL A 117 10.45 8.74 -4.38
CA VAL A 117 10.31 8.05 -5.69
C VAL A 117 10.60 8.98 -6.86
N VAL A 118 10.78 10.27 -6.59
CA VAL A 118 11.10 11.30 -7.59
C VAL A 118 12.58 11.63 -7.60
N SER A 119 13.07 12.13 -8.73
CA SER A 119 14.45 12.54 -8.93
C SER A 119 14.56 14.08 -9.07
N THR A 120 15.74 14.62 -8.77
CA THR A 120 16.02 16.07 -8.96
C THR A 120 15.86 16.45 -10.43
N GLY A 121 15.17 17.56 -10.70
CA GLY A 121 14.85 18.05 -12.03
C GLY A 121 13.55 17.49 -12.63
N GLU A 122 12.90 16.55 -11.96
CA GLU A 122 11.64 15.95 -12.40
C GLU A 122 10.48 16.95 -12.23
N LYS A 123 9.55 16.94 -13.19
CA LYS A 123 8.32 17.73 -13.14
C LYS A 123 7.23 16.91 -12.47
N VAL A 124 6.62 17.46 -11.45
CA VAL A 124 5.52 16.83 -10.69
C VAL A 124 4.26 17.68 -10.79
N LYS A 125 3.13 17.01 -10.77
CA LYS A 125 1.79 17.65 -10.74
C LYS A 125 1.19 17.55 -9.34
N ALA A 126 0.28 18.46 -9.05
CA ALA A 126 -0.51 18.41 -7.83
C ALA A 126 -1.27 17.06 -7.74
N GLY A 127 -1.17 16.38 -6.61
CA GLY A 127 -1.76 15.06 -6.41
C GLY A 127 -0.89 13.88 -6.86
N GLU A 128 0.29 14.13 -7.42
CA GLU A 128 1.24 13.10 -7.83
C GLU A 128 2.06 12.58 -6.64
N LEU A 129 2.40 11.29 -6.67
CA LEU A 129 3.19 10.64 -5.64
C LEU A 129 4.64 11.14 -5.69
N ILE A 130 5.19 11.55 -4.55
CA ILE A 130 6.59 11.97 -4.43
C ILE A 130 7.41 11.09 -3.49
N ALA A 131 6.76 10.42 -2.54
CA ALA A 131 7.44 9.44 -1.69
C ALA A 131 6.49 8.30 -1.29
N ASP A 132 7.00 7.07 -1.35
CA ASP A 132 6.35 5.89 -0.81
C ASP A 132 6.57 5.77 0.70
N GLY A 133 5.58 5.19 1.38
CA GLY A 133 5.66 4.85 2.80
C GLY A 133 5.99 3.37 3.05
N PRO A 134 5.86 2.92 4.32
CA PRO A 134 5.97 1.51 4.64
C PRO A 134 4.83 0.73 3.98
N ALA A 135 5.13 -0.50 3.56
CA ALA A 135 4.18 -1.40 2.89
C ALA A 135 3.45 -0.75 1.70
N THR A 136 4.14 0.11 0.95
CA THR A 136 3.64 0.70 -0.29
C THR A 136 4.67 0.60 -1.41
N LYS A 137 4.19 0.51 -2.64
CA LYS A 137 5.00 0.50 -3.85
C LYS A 137 4.30 1.32 -4.93
N ASN A 138 4.96 2.36 -5.42
CA ASN A 138 4.40 3.27 -6.44
C ASN A 138 3.01 3.83 -6.06
N GLY A 139 2.81 4.12 -4.78
CA GLY A 139 1.55 4.65 -4.27
C GLY A 139 0.44 3.62 -4.06
N GLU A 140 0.69 2.34 -4.30
CA GLU A 140 -0.21 1.25 -3.99
C GLU A 140 0.18 0.53 -2.71
N MET A 141 -0.79 -0.01 -2.00
CA MET A 141 -0.54 -0.86 -0.85
C MET A 141 0.12 -2.17 -1.29
N ALA A 142 1.29 -2.46 -0.73
CA ALA A 142 2.12 -3.63 -1.01
C ALA A 142 2.47 -4.31 0.31
N LEU A 143 1.60 -5.23 0.74
CA LEU A 143 1.72 -5.89 2.05
C LEU A 143 2.72 -7.05 2.08
N GLY A 144 3.22 -7.47 0.92
CA GLY A 144 4.08 -8.64 0.81
C GLY A 144 4.83 -8.70 -0.52
N LYS A 145 5.08 -9.92 -0.97
CA LYS A 145 5.70 -10.25 -2.24
C LYS A 145 4.83 -11.18 -3.06
N ASN A 146 4.98 -11.13 -4.37
CA ASN A 146 4.34 -12.07 -5.28
C ASN A 146 5.19 -13.34 -5.37
N GLY A 147 4.59 -14.48 -5.10
CA GLY A 147 5.25 -15.78 -5.12
C GLY A 147 4.62 -16.73 -6.13
N LEU A 148 5.43 -17.59 -6.75
CA LEU A 148 4.93 -18.72 -7.51
C LEU A 148 4.51 -19.82 -6.54
N ILE A 149 3.25 -20.27 -6.63
CA ILE A 149 2.66 -21.26 -5.75
C ILE A 149 2.40 -22.55 -6.52
N ALA A 150 2.79 -23.69 -5.95
CA ALA A 150 2.42 -25.01 -6.42
C ALA A 150 1.44 -25.67 -5.45
N PHE A 151 0.29 -26.11 -5.95
CA PHE A 151 -0.72 -26.84 -5.17
C PHE A 151 -0.49 -28.35 -5.33
N THR A 152 0.26 -28.93 -4.41
CA THR A 152 0.57 -30.36 -4.40
C THR A 152 0.87 -30.82 -2.98
N THR A 153 0.79 -32.13 -2.75
CA THR A 153 1.34 -32.72 -1.52
C THR A 153 2.84 -32.88 -1.64
N TRP A 154 3.57 -32.55 -0.59
CA TRP A 154 5.02 -32.69 -0.56
C TRP A 154 5.48 -33.44 0.69
N GLU A 155 5.62 -34.74 0.56
CA GLU A 155 6.11 -35.65 1.61
C GLU A 155 5.46 -35.47 2.99
N GLY A 156 4.22 -34.98 3.02
CA GLY A 156 3.45 -34.69 4.24
C GLY A 156 3.84 -33.41 4.98
N TYR A 157 4.88 -32.69 4.56
CA TYR A 157 5.33 -31.46 5.23
C TYR A 157 4.40 -30.26 5.05
N ASN A 158 3.43 -30.35 4.17
CA ASN A 158 2.38 -29.34 3.97
C ASN A 158 0.98 -29.86 4.35
N TYR A 159 0.91 -30.72 5.38
CA TYR A 159 -0.35 -31.26 5.90
C TYR A 159 -1.18 -30.15 6.58
N GLU A 160 -2.49 -30.16 6.33
CA GLU A 160 -3.47 -29.15 6.79
C GLU A 160 -3.08 -27.72 6.38
N ASP A 161 -2.81 -26.83 7.34
CA ASP A 161 -2.47 -25.43 7.12
C ASP A 161 -0.95 -25.18 6.99
N ALA A 162 -0.14 -26.25 6.97
CA ALA A 162 1.31 -26.14 6.80
C ALA A 162 1.68 -25.76 5.36
N VAL A 163 2.68 -24.91 5.22
CA VAL A 163 3.20 -24.43 3.95
C VAL A 163 4.71 -24.60 3.88
N LEU A 164 5.22 -25.08 2.75
CA LEU A 164 6.64 -25.10 2.45
C LEU A 164 7.03 -23.80 1.75
N LEU A 165 8.11 -23.20 2.19
CA LEU A 165 8.68 -22.00 1.60
C LEU A 165 10.06 -22.31 1.00
N SER A 166 10.37 -21.69 -0.13
CA SER A 166 11.74 -21.72 -0.66
C SER A 166 12.67 -20.82 0.18
N GLU A 167 13.93 -21.21 0.29
CA GLU A 167 14.96 -20.41 0.96
C GLU A 167 15.05 -18.99 0.42
N ARG A 168 14.92 -18.82 -0.91
CA ARG A 168 14.88 -17.50 -1.55
C ARG A 168 13.75 -16.59 -1.09
N LEU A 169 12.61 -17.16 -0.70
CA LEU A 169 11.48 -16.37 -0.20
C LEU A 169 11.70 -15.95 1.25
N VAL A 170 12.46 -16.74 2.01
CA VAL A 170 12.78 -16.49 3.43
C VAL A 170 13.86 -15.42 3.58
N GLN A 171 14.82 -15.34 2.66
CA GLN A 171 15.88 -14.32 2.58
C GLN A 171 15.32 -12.94 2.19
#